data_91934976843cdc3bae23b5746d472116
#
_entry.id   91934976843cdc3bae23b5746d472116
#
_cell.length_a   1.000
_cell.length_b   1.000
_cell.length_c   1.000
_cell.angle_alpha   90.00
_cell.angle_beta   90.00
_cell.angle_gamma   90.00
#
_symmetry.space_group_name_H-M   'P 1'
#
loop_
_entity.id
_entity.type
_entity.pdbx_description
1 polymer ?
#
loop_
_entity_poly.entity_id
_entity_poly.type
_entity_poly.pdbx_seq_one_letter_code
_entity_poly.pdbx_strand_id
1 'polypeptide(L)'
;MVDSKTILLVDDDYELSDGLKLILEKNGYKVLQARDGVQGRQLIYNQRPDLVIIDMMMPKMGGYLVLEHFRGKEDVPPFIMMSANEGQRHKAYAEYLGVVDYLRKPFSMDELLEAVKKAINAPLKAKE
;
A
#
# COMPACT_ATOMS: atom_id res chain seq x y z
N MET A 1 -19.93 12.09 -12.69
CA MET A 1 -19.42 11.88 -11.35
C MET A 1 -18.25 10.91 -11.41
N VAL A 2 -17.14 11.28 -10.80
CA VAL A 2 -15.94 10.43 -10.83
C VAL A 2 -16.06 9.41 -9.70
N ASP A 3 -15.89 8.15 -10.02
CA ASP A 3 -15.88 7.11 -9.01
C ASP A 3 -14.67 7.26 -8.10
N SER A 4 -14.90 7.15 -6.80
CA SER A 4 -13.81 7.21 -5.83
C SER A 4 -12.94 5.98 -5.96
N LYS A 5 -11.64 6.18 -5.94
CA LYS A 5 -10.69 5.07 -5.88
C LYS A 5 -10.62 4.54 -4.46
N THR A 6 -10.41 3.24 -4.32
CA THR A 6 -10.35 2.56 -3.05
C THR A 6 -8.90 2.24 -2.70
N ILE A 7 -8.49 2.63 -1.49
CA ILE A 7 -7.15 2.38 -0.98
C ILE A 7 -7.28 1.44 0.22
N LEU A 8 -6.47 0.39 0.24
CA LEU A 8 -6.36 -0.49 1.39
C LEU A 8 -5.12 -0.12 2.18
N LEU A 9 -5.31 0.20 3.46
CA LEU A 9 -4.21 0.41 4.40
C LEU A 9 -3.99 -0.86 5.20
N VAL A 10 -2.77 -1.39 5.19
CA VAL A 10 -2.42 -2.59 5.94
C VAL A 10 -1.32 -2.22 6.93
N ASP A 11 -1.70 -2.05 8.19
CA ASP A 11 -0.79 -1.61 9.24
C ASP A 11 -1.38 -2.02 10.59
N ASP A 12 -0.55 -2.51 11.49
CA ASP A 12 -0.96 -2.86 12.84
C ASP A 12 -0.93 -1.67 13.81
N ASP A 13 -0.40 -0.54 13.39
CA ASP A 13 -0.43 0.71 14.15
C ASP A 13 -1.76 1.42 13.88
N TYR A 14 -2.68 1.29 14.83
CA TYR A 14 -4.04 1.81 14.68
C TYR A 14 -4.09 3.33 14.58
N GLU A 15 -3.29 4.01 15.38
CA GLU A 15 -3.29 5.47 15.38
C GLU A 15 -2.80 6.01 14.03
N LEU A 16 -1.72 5.46 13.53
CA LEU A 16 -1.19 5.87 12.24
C LEU A 16 -2.21 5.56 11.13
N SER A 17 -2.74 4.36 11.13
CA SER A 17 -3.70 3.93 10.12
C SER A 17 -4.95 4.82 10.12
N ASP A 18 -5.50 5.11 11.29
CA ASP A 18 -6.68 5.98 11.40
C ASP A 18 -6.37 7.40 10.94
N GLY A 19 -5.19 7.91 11.24
CA GLY A 19 -4.77 9.23 10.77
C GLY A 19 -4.64 9.28 9.25
N LEU A 20 -4.02 8.27 8.67
CA LEU A 20 -3.89 8.17 7.21
C LEU A 20 -5.26 8.06 6.54
N LYS A 21 -6.16 7.27 7.14
CA LYS A 21 -7.51 7.13 6.62
C LYS A 21 -8.22 8.48 6.53
N LEU A 22 -8.14 9.29 7.59
CA LEU A 22 -8.75 10.62 7.59
C LEU A 22 -8.21 11.49 6.48
N ILE A 23 -6.89 11.50 6.31
CA ILE A 23 -6.25 12.33 5.28
C ILE A 23 -6.69 11.89 3.89
N LEU A 24 -6.69 10.59 3.65
CA LEU A 24 -7.04 10.05 2.35
C LEU A 24 -8.52 10.26 2.03
N GLU A 25 -9.40 10.08 3.02
CA GLU A 25 -10.83 10.31 2.80
C GLU A 25 -11.13 11.77 2.51
N LYS A 26 -10.43 12.69 3.16
CA LYS A 26 -10.57 14.12 2.86
C LYS A 26 -10.16 14.46 1.43
N ASN A 27 -9.33 13.64 0.84
CA ASN A 27 -8.86 13.83 -0.53
C ASN A 27 -9.67 13.02 -1.54
N GLY A 28 -10.81 12.46 -1.14
CA GLY A 28 -11.76 11.83 -2.04
C GLY A 28 -11.59 10.34 -2.25
N TYR A 29 -10.73 9.70 -1.48
CA TYR A 29 -10.52 8.25 -1.61
C TYR A 29 -11.41 7.49 -0.64
N LYS A 30 -11.80 6.28 -1.01
CA LYS A 30 -12.39 5.32 -0.10
C LYS A 30 -11.26 4.55 0.55
N VAL A 31 -11.37 4.26 1.84
CA VAL A 31 -10.28 3.61 2.57
C VAL A 31 -10.79 2.38 3.31
N LEU A 32 -10.11 1.27 3.07
CA LEU A 32 -10.28 0.02 3.81
C LEU A 32 -9.06 -0.16 4.70
N GLN A 33 -9.22 -0.83 5.83
CA GLN A 33 -8.12 -1.06 6.76
C GLN A 33 -7.99 -2.54 7.08
N ALA A 34 -6.75 -3.01 7.14
CA ALA A 34 -6.40 -4.33 7.63
C ALA A 34 -5.31 -4.19 8.69
N ARG A 35 -5.28 -5.11 9.64
CA ARG A 35 -4.41 -5.05 10.81
C ARG A 35 -3.16 -5.90 10.68
N ASP A 36 -3.14 -6.80 9.72
CA ASP A 36 -1.99 -7.65 9.45
C ASP A 36 -2.04 -8.11 8.00
N GLY A 37 -0.98 -8.79 7.58
CA GLY A 37 -0.89 -9.22 6.20
C GLY A 37 -1.88 -10.29 5.80
N VAL A 38 -2.33 -11.12 6.74
CA VAL A 38 -3.34 -12.15 6.45
C VAL A 38 -4.66 -11.47 6.09
N GLN A 39 -5.11 -10.53 6.92
CA GLN A 39 -6.32 -9.79 6.65
C GLN A 39 -6.17 -8.94 5.38
N GLY A 40 -5.00 -8.33 5.19
CA GLY A 40 -4.72 -7.55 3.99
C GLY A 40 -4.87 -8.38 2.72
N ARG A 41 -4.29 -9.56 2.71
CA ARG A 41 -4.39 -10.46 1.56
C ARG A 41 -5.84 -10.82 1.26
N GLN A 42 -6.62 -11.12 2.30
CA GLN A 42 -8.03 -11.44 2.14
C GLN A 42 -8.81 -10.27 1.52
N LEU A 43 -8.55 -9.04 1.99
CA LEU A 43 -9.23 -7.87 1.47
C LEU A 43 -8.80 -7.55 0.04
N ILE A 44 -7.55 -7.81 -0.33
CA ILE A 44 -7.11 -7.64 -1.71
C ILE A 44 -7.93 -8.54 -2.64
N TYR A 45 -8.11 -9.80 -2.28
CA TYR A 45 -8.90 -10.72 -3.09
C TYR A 45 -10.38 -10.36 -3.12
N ASN A 46 -10.94 -9.98 -1.97
CA ASN A 46 -12.38 -9.81 -1.84
C ASN A 46 -12.86 -8.44 -2.29
N GLN A 47 -12.08 -7.40 -2.07
CA GLN A 47 -12.51 -6.01 -2.32
C GLN A 47 -11.83 -5.37 -3.53
N ARG A 48 -10.77 -5.96 -4.01
CA ARG A 48 -10.03 -5.48 -5.20
C ARG A 48 -9.74 -3.98 -5.14
N PRO A 49 -8.97 -3.52 -4.15
CA PRO A 49 -8.66 -2.09 -4.03
C PRO A 49 -7.84 -1.61 -5.23
N ASP A 50 -7.86 -0.32 -5.45
CA ASP A 50 -7.08 0.31 -6.52
C ASP A 50 -5.63 0.53 -6.14
N LEU A 51 -5.34 0.55 -4.85
CA LEU A 51 -3.99 0.74 -4.32
C LEU A 51 -3.92 0.11 -2.94
N VAL A 52 -2.77 -0.47 -2.61
CA VAL A 52 -2.50 -1.00 -1.27
C VAL A 52 -1.31 -0.24 -0.69
N ILE A 53 -1.47 0.30 0.50
CA ILE A 53 -0.38 0.89 1.27
C ILE A 53 -0.14 -0.04 2.45
N ILE A 54 1.05 -0.63 2.51
CA ILE A 54 1.32 -1.73 3.42
C ILE A 54 2.59 -1.50 4.21
N ASP A 55 2.52 -1.76 5.52
CA ASP A 55 3.69 -1.69 6.39
C ASP A 55 4.56 -2.92 6.17
N MET A 56 5.86 -2.70 6.17
CA MET A 56 6.84 -3.76 6.01
C MET A 56 6.82 -4.74 7.18
N MET A 57 6.72 -4.22 8.40
CA MET A 57 6.82 -5.01 9.62
C MET A 57 5.48 -5.09 10.33
N MET A 58 4.91 -6.28 10.38
CA MET A 58 3.66 -6.55 11.08
C MET A 58 3.69 -7.95 11.65
N PRO A 59 2.95 -8.21 12.73
CA PRO A 59 2.79 -9.58 13.20
C PRO A 59 2.03 -10.41 12.17
N LYS A 60 2.16 -11.71 12.25
CA LYS A 60 1.55 -12.73 11.39
C LYS A 60 2.11 -12.71 9.98
N MET A 61 1.87 -11.68 9.21
CA MET A 61 2.37 -11.61 7.84
C MET A 61 2.74 -10.17 7.53
N GLY A 62 4.03 -9.89 7.44
CA GLY A 62 4.52 -8.57 7.10
C GLY A 62 4.37 -8.26 5.62
N GLY A 63 4.68 -7.01 5.27
CA GLY A 63 4.49 -6.52 3.90
C GLY A 63 5.26 -7.32 2.85
N TYR A 64 6.47 -7.75 3.16
CA TYR A 64 7.24 -8.54 2.20
C TYR A 64 6.56 -9.85 1.84
N LEU A 65 5.98 -10.54 2.84
CA LEU A 65 5.31 -11.80 2.59
C LEU A 65 4.05 -11.62 1.74
N VAL A 66 3.34 -10.51 1.95
CA VAL A 66 2.17 -10.21 1.11
C VAL A 66 2.61 -9.95 -0.33
N LEU A 67 3.67 -9.15 -0.53
CA LEU A 67 4.19 -8.88 -1.86
C LEU A 67 4.67 -10.17 -2.55
N GLU A 68 5.37 -11.02 -1.82
CA GLU A 68 5.85 -12.30 -2.37
C GLU A 68 4.68 -13.17 -2.79
N HIS A 69 3.61 -13.19 -2.00
CA HIS A 69 2.42 -13.95 -2.34
C HIS A 69 1.82 -13.51 -3.67
N PHE A 70 1.80 -12.20 -3.94
CA PHE A 70 1.18 -11.68 -5.16
C PHE A 70 2.13 -11.58 -6.33
N ARG A 71 3.40 -11.85 -6.14
CA ARG A 71 4.39 -11.74 -7.20
C ARG A 71 4.03 -12.67 -8.35
N GLY A 72 4.02 -12.13 -9.56
CA GLY A 72 3.70 -12.90 -10.77
C GLY A 72 2.24 -13.18 -10.98
N LYS A 73 1.37 -12.77 -10.07
CA LYS A 73 -0.08 -12.95 -10.26
C LYS A 73 -0.64 -11.78 -11.07
N GLU A 74 -1.72 -12.08 -11.80
CA GLU A 74 -2.41 -11.07 -12.59
C GLU A 74 -3.44 -10.33 -11.73
N ASP A 75 -3.83 -9.14 -12.19
CA ASP A 75 -4.86 -8.32 -11.55
C ASP A 75 -4.53 -7.94 -10.12
N VAL A 76 -3.25 -7.69 -9.86
CA VAL A 76 -2.78 -7.28 -8.55
C VAL A 76 -2.73 -5.75 -8.52
N PRO A 77 -3.28 -5.12 -7.46
CA PRO A 77 -3.19 -3.66 -7.36
C PRO A 77 -1.74 -3.23 -7.11
N PRO A 78 -1.42 -1.97 -7.43
CA PRO A 78 -0.10 -1.44 -7.08
C PRO A 78 0.06 -1.36 -5.56
N PHE A 79 1.29 -1.52 -5.10
CA PHE A 79 1.64 -1.46 -3.69
C PHE A 79 2.59 -0.30 -3.42
N ILE A 80 2.30 0.44 -2.35
CA ILE A 80 3.24 1.37 -1.73
C ILE A 80 3.64 0.74 -0.40
N MET A 81 4.93 0.61 -0.15
CA MET A 81 5.42 0.06 1.12
C MET A 81 5.82 1.18 2.06
N MET A 82 5.44 1.04 3.33
CA MET A 82 5.87 1.94 4.40
C MET A 82 6.84 1.21 5.31
N SER A 83 7.86 1.90 5.79
CA SER A 83 8.82 1.31 6.71
C SER A 83 9.49 2.34 7.57
N ALA A 84 9.71 1.99 8.84
CA ALA A 84 10.57 2.76 9.75
C ALA A 84 12.05 2.44 9.54
N ASN A 85 12.35 1.42 8.75
CA ASN A 85 13.70 0.94 8.54
C ASN A 85 14.42 1.79 7.49
N GLU A 86 15.63 2.23 7.80
CA GLU A 86 16.40 3.11 6.94
C GLU A 86 17.32 2.35 5.98
N GLY A 87 17.36 1.03 6.07
CA GLY A 87 18.33 0.25 5.30
C GLY A 87 18.04 0.26 3.80
N GLN A 88 19.08 0.50 3.01
CA GLN A 88 18.99 0.46 1.56
C GLN A 88 18.54 -0.91 1.04
N ARG A 89 18.90 -1.97 1.74
CA ARG A 89 18.52 -3.33 1.36
C ARG A 89 17.02 -3.53 1.35
N HIS A 90 16.33 -2.94 2.33
CA HIS A 90 14.87 -3.09 2.43
C HIS A 90 14.18 -2.41 1.27
N LYS A 91 14.63 -1.22 0.94
CA LYS A 91 14.08 -0.50 -0.20
C LYS A 91 14.34 -1.24 -1.51
N ALA A 92 15.58 -1.71 -1.71
CA ALA A 92 15.93 -2.43 -2.91
C ALA A 92 15.11 -3.71 -3.07
N TYR A 93 14.90 -4.44 -1.97
CA TYR A 93 14.10 -5.66 -2.02
C TYR A 93 12.63 -5.37 -2.31
N ALA A 94 12.07 -4.33 -1.70
CA ALA A 94 10.70 -3.91 -1.98
C ALA A 94 10.54 -3.55 -3.47
N GLU A 95 11.49 -2.82 -4.02
CA GLU A 95 11.48 -2.47 -5.44
C GLU A 95 11.58 -3.70 -6.32
N TYR A 96 12.43 -4.65 -5.93
CA TYR A 96 12.54 -5.93 -6.63
C TYR A 96 11.21 -6.69 -6.63
N LEU A 97 10.47 -6.62 -5.52
CA LEU A 97 9.16 -7.27 -5.42
C LEU A 97 8.06 -6.49 -6.16
N GLY A 98 8.36 -5.32 -6.67
CA GLY A 98 7.45 -4.60 -7.56
C GLY A 98 6.63 -3.50 -6.92
N VAL A 99 7.03 -2.98 -5.75
CA VAL A 99 6.33 -1.82 -5.19
C VAL A 99 6.50 -0.62 -6.11
N VAL A 100 5.46 0.20 -6.22
CA VAL A 100 5.52 1.40 -7.06
C VAL A 100 6.15 2.57 -6.31
N ASP A 101 6.16 2.52 -4.98
CA ASP A 101 6.81 3.53 -4.16
C ASP A 101 7.13 2.97 -2.78
N TYR A 102 8.04 3.65 -2.08
CA TYR A 102 8.50 3.24 -0.76
C TYR A 102 8.56 4.50 0.11
N LEU A 103 7.75 4.52 1.18
CA LEU A 103 7.68 5.66 2.08
C LEU A 103 8.38 5.31 3.39
N ARG A 104 9.36 6.11 3.75
CA ARG A 104 10.08 5.94 5.01
C ARG A 104 9.38 6.72 6.12
N LYS A 105 9.05 6.05 7.20
CA LYS A 105 8.42 6.68 8.36
C LYS A 105 9.46 7.47 9.17
N PRO A 106 9.15 8.65 9.68
CA PRO A 106 7.91 9.38 9.42
C PRO A 106 7.95 10.07 8.05
N PHE A 107 6.82 10.14 7.39
CA PHE A 107 6.69 10.85 6.12
C PHE A 107 5.65 11.97 6.27
N SER A 108 5.75 12.96 5.41
CA SER A 108 4.80 14.08 5.43
C SER A 108 3.50 13.71 4.72
N MET A 109 2.44 14.46 4.98
CA MET A 109 1.18 14.32 4.27
C MET A 109 1.38 14.55 2.78
N ASP A 110 2.21 15.50 2.41
CA ASP A 110 2.48 15.81 1.01
C ASP A 110 3.18 14.65 0.31
N GLU A 111 4.14 14.02 0.96
CA GLU A 111 4.81 12.84 0.42
C GLU A 111 3.81 11.69 0.18
N LEU A 112 2.94 11.46 1.16
CA LEU A 112 1.93 10.41 1.04
C LEU A 112 0.99 10.69 -0.12
N LEU A 113 0.43 11.89 -0.18
CA LEU A 113 -0.56 12.22 -1.20
C LEU A 113 0.04 12.22 -2.60
N GLU A 114 1.28 12.67 -2.72
CA GLU A 114 1.97 12.63 -4.01
C GLU A 114 2.21 11.19 -4.47
N ALA A 115 2.66 10.32 -3.56
CA ALA A 115 2.88 8.91 -3.88
C ALA A 115 1.57 8.22 -4.29
N VAL A 116 0.49 8.52 -3.58
CA VAL A 116 -0.84 7.97 -3.88
C VAL A 116 -1.31 8.41 -5.26
N LYS A 117 -1.20 9.70 -5.55
CA LYS A 117 -1.62 10.23 -6.86
C LYS A 117 -0.85 9.58 -7.99
N LYS A 118 0.46 9.46 -7.85
CA LYS A 118 1.28 8.82 -8.87
C LYS A 118 0.91 7.36 -9.06
N ALA A 119 0.68 6.64 -7.96
CA ALA A 119 0.36 5.21 -8.04
C ALA A 119 -1.00 4.96 -8.70
N ILE A 120 -1.99 5.76 -8.38
CA ILE A 120 -3.34 5.59 -8.90
C ILE A 120 -3.46 6.09 -10.34
N ASN A 121 -2.78 7.17 -10.67
CA ASN A 121 -2.86 7.77 -12.01
C ASN A 121 -1.86 7.18 -13.00
N ALA A 122 -0.93 6.35 -12.52
CA ALA A 122 0.02 5.71 -13.41
C ALA A 122 -0.71 4.80 -14.37
N PRO A 123 -0.37 4.80 -15.66
CA PRO A 123 -0.96 3.85 -16.57
C PRO A 123 -0.64 2.45 -16.13
N LEU A 124 -1.58 1.52 -16.32
CA LEU A 124 -1.31 0.12 -16.07
C LEU A 124 -0.11 -0.28 -16.92
N LYS A 125 0.88 -0.88 -16.28
CA LYS A 125 2.02 -1.35 -17.03
C LYS A 125 1.54 -2.39 -18.02
N ALA A 126 1.89 -2.20 -19.28
CA ALA A 126 1.63 -3.21 -20.26
C ALA A 126 2.33 -4.49 -19.81
N LYS A 127 1.60 -5.58 -19.89
CA LYS A 127 2.22 -6.88 -19.60
C LYS A 127 3.20 -7.20 -20.69
N GLU A 128 4.42 -7.35 -20.30
CA GLU A 128 5.48 -7.70 -21.23
C GLU A 128 5.78 -9.18 -21.14
#